data_2ceb93116dafa9957f8af4ecf0cfc8ad
#
_entry.id   2ceb93116dafa9957f8af4ecf0cfc8ad
#
_cell.length_a   1.000
_cell.length_b   1.000
_cell.length_c   1.000
_cell.angle_alpha   90.00
_cell.angle_beta   90.00
_cell.angle_gamma   90.00
#
_symmetry.space_group_name_H-M   'P 1'
#
loop_
_entity.id
_entity.type
_entity.pdbx_description
1 polymer ?
#
loop_
_entity_poly.entity_id
_entity_poly.type
_entity_poly.pdbx_seq_one_letter_code
_entity_poly.pdbx_strand_id
1 'polypeptide(L)'
;MQDRHHRCPDEAEIAAINARHLIDTPIRPADLLFVFGTREDVERRVDEACRLWREGCFRWAIVSGGVTPGSPLSECAVIKSAMVARGIPAEKILEEHRAMNTGENVIFSLPIIDAAIGLGNIGSVICLGNTWTARRYPMTLHRHWPEVEKMLVTIDSFKTPRALWHTDAEFSRRMIAEWDKIEPYKASGFIAEWPVGEARDR
;
A
#
# COMPACT_ATOMS: atom_id res chain seq x y z
N MET A 1 9.87 -12.57 25.46
CA MET A 1 9.63 -12.81 24.01
C MET A 1 10.75 -12.09 23.29
N GLN A 2 11.78 -12.81 22.80
CA GLN A 2 12.90 -12.18 22.09
C GLN A 2 12.38 -11.51 20.83
N ASP A 3 12.76 -10.26 20.66
CA ASP A 3 12.41 -9.42 19.51
C ASP A 3 13.10 -10.01 18.25
N ARG A 4 12.37 -10.86 17.51
CA ARG A 4 12.88 -11.58 16.33
C ARG A 4 13.28 -10.65 15.18
N HIS A 5 13.01 -9.35 15.31
CA HIS A 5 13.22 -8.36 14.26
C HIS A 5 14.51 -7.53 14.44
N HIS A 6 15.33 -7.83 15.45
CA HIS A 6 16.64 -7.20 15.67
C HIS A 6 17.82 -7.95 15.04
N ARG A 7 17.57 -8.78 14.05
CA ARG A 7 18.63 -9.42 13.28
C ARG A 7 19.18 -8.50 12.18
N CYS A 8 20.47 -8.59 11.91
CA CYS A 8 21.07 -7.97 10.74
C CYS A 8 20.90 -8.89 9.54
N PRO A 9 20.39 -8.43 8.40
CA PRO A 9 20.35 -9.21 7.18
C PRO A 9 21.75 -9.40 6.61
N ASP A 10 22.00 -10.55 6.01
CA ASP A 10 23.21 -10.78 5.24
C ASP A 10 23.09 -10.19 3.81
N GLU A 11 24.21 -10.20 3.06
CA GLU A 11 24.26 -9.64 1.71
C GLU A 11 23.27 -10.32 0.74
N ALA A 12 23.08 -11.65 0.86
CA ALA A 12 22.17 -12.39 0.00
C ALA A 12 20.70 -12.01 0.28
N GLU A 13 20.37 -11.81 1.55
CA GLU A 13 19.04 -11.38 1.96
C GLU A 13 18.77 -9.92 1.55
N ILE A 14 19.75 -9.01 1.70
CA ILE A 14 19.66 -7.63 1.21
C ILE A 14 19.39 -7.64 -0.30
N ALA A 15 20.13 -8.43 -1.06
CA ALA A 15 19.94 -8.56 -2.49
C ALA A 15 18.53 -9.12 -2.83
N ALA A 16 18.06 -10.12 -2.09
CA ALA A 16 16.74 -10.70 -2.29
C ALA A 16 15.60 -9.70 -1.99
N ILE A 17 15.72 -8.92 -0.91
CA ILE A 17 14.76 -7.88 -0.55
C ILE A 17 14.73 -6.79 -1.63
N ASN A 18 15.90 -6.32 -2.06
CA ASN A 18 15.99 -5.30 -3.11
C ASN A 18 15.37 -5.76 -4.43
N ALA A 19 15.59 -7.02 -4.81
CA ALA A 19 15.08 -7.55 -6.07
C ALA A 19 13.60 -7.92 -6.06
N ARG A 20 13.07 -8.36 -4.91
CA ARG A 20 11.73 -8.99 -4.85
C ARG A 20 10.72 -8.27 -3.97
N HIS A 21 11.16 -7.40 -3.06
CA HIS A 21 10.29 -6.67 -2.15
C HIS A 21 10.25 -5.17 -2.44
N LEU A 22 11.40 -4.53 -2.60
CA LEU A 22 11.54 -3.12 -2.96
C LEU A 22 11.40 -2.88 -4.47
N ILE A 23 10.30 -3.33 -5.02
CA ILE A 23 10.03 -3.21 -6.46
C ILE A 23 9.44 -1.84 -6.79
N ASP A 24 9.76 -1.36 -7.98
CA ASP A 24 9.10 -0.22 -8.61
C ASP A 24 8.27 -0.69 -9.80
N THR A 25 7.13 -0.06 -10.01
CA THR A 25 6.30 -0.29 -11.19
C THR A 25 6.17 1.00 -11.99
N PRO A 26 6.18 0.94 -13.32
CA PRO A 26 5.83 2.10 -14.13
C PRO A 26 4.42 2.58 -13.77
N ILE A 27 4.27 3.87 -13.48
CA ILE A 27 2.96 4.46 -13.18
C ILE A 27 2.33 4.96 -14.47
N ARG A 28 1.10 4.54 -14.68
CA ARG A 28 0.21 4.92 -15.78
C ARG A 28 -1.12 5.39 -15.20
N PRO A 29 -1.92 6.15 -15.94
CA PRO A 29 -3.29 6.45 -15.53
C PRO A 29 -4.06 5.19 -15.16
N ALA A 30 -4.64 5.17 -13.97
CA ALA A 30 -5.41 4.09 -13.39
C ALA A 30 -6.85 4.52 -13.12
N ASP A 31 -7.74 3.55 -12.93
CA ASP A 31 -9.12 3.85 -12.55
C ASP A 31 -9.22 4.21 -11.08
N LEU A 32 -8.38 3.57 -10.22
CA LEU A 32 -8.45 3.70 -8.78
C LEU A 32 -7.08 3.91 -8.13
N LEU A 33 -6.99 4.81 -7.17
CA LEU A 33 -5.92 4.89 -6.18
C LEU A 33 -6.40 4.19 -4.90
N PHE A 34 -5.69 3.14 -4.46
CA PHE A 34 -5.94 2.46 -3.19
C PHE A 34 -4.93 2.96 -2.14
N VAL A 35 -5.41 3.78 -1.20
CA VAL A 35 -4.60 4.36 -0.12
C VAL A 35 -4.75 3.49 1.12
N PHE A 36 -3.69 2.76 1.47
CA PHE A 36 -3.65 1.98 2.70
C PHE A 36 -3.40 2.89 3.90
N GLY A 37 -4.22 2.75 4.93
CA GLY A 37 -4.18 3.55 6.14
C GLY A 37 -2.83 3.52 6.86
N THR A 38 -2.54 4.60 7.55
CA THR A 38 -1.36 4.76 8.39
C THR A 38 -1.55 5.91 9.36
N ARG A 39 -0.85 5.85 10.49
CA ARG A 39 -0.65 6.97 11.41
C ARG A 39 0.64 7.73 11.16
N GLU A 40 1.58 7.05 10.51
CA GLU A 40 2.90 7.60 10.24
C GLU A 40 2.93 8.23 8.85
N ASP A 41 3.62 9.36 8.74
CA ASP A 41 3.84 10.06 7.47
C ASP A 41 2.56 10.34 6.66
N VAL A 42 1.46 10.65 7.36
CA VAL A 42 0.18 11.01 6.73
C VAL A 42 0.38 12.15 5.72
N GLU A 43 1.15 13.18 6.09
CA GLU A 43 1.41 14.33 5.23
C GLU A 43 2.06 13.91 3.89
N ARG A 44 3.12 13.12 3.96
CA ARG A 44 3.82 12.62 2.75
C ARG A 44 2.92 11.75 1.88
N ARG A 45 2.07 10.93 2.51
CA ARG A 45 1.10 10.08 1.80
C ARG A 45 0.06 10.92 1.07
N VAL A 46 -0.44 11.95 1.72
CA VAL A 46 -1.39 12.89 1.14
C VAL A 46 -0.72 13.72 0.04
N ASP A 47 0.52 14.18 0.24
CA ASP A 47 1.28 14.90 -0.79
C ASP A 47 1.41 14.06 -2.06
N GLU A 48 1.76 12.78 -1.91
CA GLU A 48 1.89 11.87 -3.05
C GLU A 48 0.54 11.58 -3.72
N ALA A 49 -0.53 11.34 -2.95
CA ALA A 49 -1.87 11.18 -3.51
C ALA A 49 -2.30 12.43 -4.30
N CYS A 50 -2.01 13.62 -3.78
CA CYS A 50 -2.32 14.88 -4.46
C CYS A 50 -1.44 15.12 -5.69
N ARG A 51 -0.18 14.67 -5.69
CA ARG A 51 0.68 14.69 -6.87
C ARG A 51 0.07 13.83 -7.97
N LEU A 52 -0.25 12.58 -7.65
CA LEU A 52 -0.88 11.64 -8.59
C LEU A 52 -2.22 12.15 -9.13
N TRP A 53 -3.02 12.82 -8.28
CA TRP A 53 -4.28 13.44 -8.71
C TRP A 53 -4.05 14.57 -9.73
N ARG A 54 -3.12 15.49 -9.44
CA ARG A 54 -2.79 16.61 -10.33
C ARG A 54 -2.23 16.16 -11.69
N GLU A 55 -1.53 15.02 -11.70
CA GLU A 55 -1.00 14.39 -12.90
C GLU A 55 -2.05 13.55 -13.66
N GLY A 56 -3.27 13.45 -13.14
CA GLY A 56 -4.35 12.67 -13.77
C GLY A 56 -4.14 11.16 -13.69
N CYS A 57 -3.34 10.69 -12.71
CA CYS A 57 -2.98 9.28 -12.60
C CYS A 57 -4.12 8.40 -12.06
N PHE A 58 -5.23 8.96 -11.57
CA PHE A 58 -6.39 8.18 -11.15
C PHE A 58 -7.69 8.98 -11.25
N ARG A 59 -8.83 8.26 -11.31
CA ARG A 59 -10.18 8.84 -11.40
C ARG A 59 -10.92 8.81 -10.07
N TRP A 60 -10.66 7.78 -9.26
CA TRP A 60 -11.26 7.53 -7.97
C TRP A 60 -10.18 7.17 -6.96
N ALA A 61 -10.43 7.43 -5.70
CA ALA A 61 -9.60 6.92 -4.62
C ALA A 61 -10.46 6.14 -3.61
N ILE A 62 -9.90 5.12 -3.00
CA ILE A 62 -10.39 4.52 -1.75
C ILE A 62 -9.34 4.73 -0.69
N VAL A 63 -9.72 5.29 0.45
CA VAL A 63 -8.88 5.37 1.65
C VAL A 63 -9.41 4.36 2.64
N SER A 64 -8.58 3.42 3.07
CA SER A 64 -8.98 2.37 4.00
C SER A 64 -8.06 2.33 5.21
N GLY A 65 -8.66 2.38 6.39
CA GLY A 65 -7.95 2.29 7.67
C GLY A 65 -8.84 2.65 8.86
N GLY A 66 -8.86 1.77 9.83
CA GLY A 66 -9.70 1.87 11.04
C GLY A 66 -9.15 2.82 12.10
N VAL A 67 -9.80 2.78 13.24
CA VAL A 67 -9.37 3.52 14.43
C VAL A 67 -8.26 2.74 15.13
N THR A 68 -7.10 3.33 15.24
CA THR A 68 -6.00 2.76 16.02
C THR A 68 -6.08 3.23 17.49
N PRO A 69 -5.68 2.40 18.51
CA PRO A 69 -5.71 2.78 19.89
C PRO A 69 -5.06 4.15 20.18
N GLY A 70 -5.78 5.03 20.89
CA GLY A 70 -5.31 6.38 21.25
C GLY A 70 -5.62 7.47 20.21
N SER A 71 -6.34 7.17 19.11
CA SER A 71 -6.85 8.18 18.17
C SER A 71 -8.39 8.30 18.28
N PRO A 72 -8.95 9.52 18.24
CA PRO A 72 -10.40 9.71 18.18
C PRO A 72 -10.96 9.46 16.76
N LEU A 73 -10.10 9.46 15.74
CA LEU A 73 -10.49 9.32 14.34
C LEU A 73 -9.82 8.09 13.71
N SER A 74 -10.47 7.51 12.72
CA SER A 74 -9.88 6.48 11.88
C SER A 74 -8.76 7.07 11.00
N GLU A 75 -7.80 6.22 10.62
CA GLU A 75 -6.76 6.59 9.65
C GLU A 75 -7.38 7.07 8.33
N CYS A 76 -8.47 6.41 7.90
CA CYS A 76 -9.25 6.82 6.74
C CYS A 76 -9.75 8.27 6.86
N ALA A 77 -10.39 8.63 7.98
CA ALA A 77 -10.94 9.97 8.17
C ALA A 77 -9.85 11.06 8.13
N VAL A 78 -8.72 10.81 8.77
CA VAL A 78 -7.58 11.74 8.82
C VAL A 78 -7.01 11.94 7.41
N ILE A 79 -6.71 10.86 6.69
CA ILE A 79 -6.12 10.91 5.36
C ILE A 79 -7.10 11.57 4.37
N LYS A 80 -8.37 11.15 4.34
CA LYS A 80 -9.37 11.75 3.44
C LYS A 80 -9.52 13.24 3.68
N SER A 81 -9.67 13.66 4.94
CA SER A 81 -9.81 15.09 5.28
C SER A 81 -8.64 15.90 4.74
N ALA A 82 -7.41 15.40 4.89
CA ALA A 82 -6.22 16.06 4.38
C ALA A 82 -6.13 16.06 2.84
N MET A 83 -6.56 14.99 2.16
CA MET A 83 -6.65 14.93 0.70
C MET A 83 -7.65 15.96 0.15
N VAL A 84 -8.83 16.06 0.78
CA VAL A 84 -9.87 17.03 0.39
C VAL A 84 -9.38 18.46 0.60
N ALA A 85 -8.75 18.74 1.75
CA ALA A 85 -8.19 20.07 2.05
C ALA A 85 -7.12 20.52 1.04
N ARG A 86 -6.50 19.56 0.32
CA ARG A 86 -5.50 19.82 -0.75
C ARG A 86 -6.05 19.72 -2.16
N GLY A 87 -7.37 19.67 -2.32
CA GLY A 87 -8.06 19.87 -3.59
C GLY A 87 -8.49 18.61 -4.33
N ILE A 88 -8.43 17.42 -3.72
CA ILE A 88 -9.07 16.24 -4.30
C ILE A 88 -10.57 16.31 -3.95
N PRO A 89 -11.50 16.26 -4.92
CA PRO A 89 -12.93 16.34 -4.64
C PRO A 89 -13.40 15.22 -3.71
N ALA A 90 -14.18 15.58 -2.68
CA ALA A 90 -14.62 14.63 -1.65
C ALA A 90 -15.43 13.45 -2.22
N GLU A 91 -16.22 13.71 -3.26
CA GLU A 91 -17.04 12.71 -3.99
C GLU A 91 -16.19 11.73 -4.81
N LYS A 92 -14.91 12.00 -5.02
CA LYS A 92 -13.95 11.10 -5.69
C LYS A 92 -13.21 10.19 -4.72
N ILE A 93 -13.45 10.32 -3.41
CA ILE A 93 -12.77 9.56 -2.37
C ILE A 93 -13.76 8.69 -1.61
N LEU A 94 -13.71 7.40 -1.84
CA LEU A 94 -14.43 6.38 -1.08
C LEU A 94 -13.75 6.15 0.28
N GLU A 95 -14.50 5.70 1.28
CA GLU A 95 -14.05 5.57 2.65
C GLU A 95 -14.29 4.17 3.22
N GLU A 96 -13.28 3.61 3.85
CA GLU A 96 -13.38 2.39 4.65
C GLU A 96 -12.74 2.64 6.03
N HIS A 97 -13.49 2.48 7.13
CA HIS A 97 -13.13 2.93 8.47
C HIS A 97 -12.90 1.82 9.50
N ARG A 98 -13.01 0.53 9.12
CA ARG A 98 -13.03 -0.59 10.06
C ARG A 98 -11.77 -1.44 10.04
N ALA A 99 -11.02 -1.39 8.95
CA ALA A 99 -9.87 -2.25 8.74
C ALA A 99 -8.78 -2.05 9.81
N MET A 100 -8.30 -3.16 10.37
CA MET A 100 -7.25 -3.21 11.38
C MET A 100 -5.94 -3.80 10.85
N ASN A 101 -5.92 -4.28 9.61
CA ASN A 101 -4.77 -4.87 8.94
C ASN A 101 -4.92 -4.77 7.42
N THR A 102 -3.83 -5.05 6.69
CA THR A 102 -3.77 -4.92 5.24
C THR A 102 -4.78 -5.81 4.50
N GLY A 103 -5.08 -7.00 5.02
CA GLY A 103 -6.11 -7.88 4.43
C GLY A 103 -7.51 -7.28 4.56
N GLU A 104 -7.84 -6.79 5.75
CA GLU A 104 -9.12 -6.13 6.00
C GLU A 104 -9.27 -4.85 5.19
N ASN A 105 -8.17 -4.06 4.99
CA ASN A 105 -8.21 -2.92 4.10
C ASN A 105 -8.80 -3.32 2.74
N VAL A 106 -8.34 -4.41 2.16
CA VAL A 106 -8.84 -4.87 0.86
C VAL A 106 -10.25 -5.44 0.98
N ILE A 107 -10.47 -6.41 1.87
CA ILE A 107 -11.76 -7.14 2.00
C ILE A 107 -12.93 -6.18 2.26
N PHE A 108 -12.73 -5.19 3.14
CA PHE A 108 -13.79 -4.24 3.48
C PHE A 108 -13.97 -3.13 2.44
N SER A 109 -12.93 -2.84 1.65
CA SER A 109 -13.02 -1.85 0.57
C SER A 109 -13.75 -2.37 -0.66
N LEU A 110 -13.60 -3.66 -1.01
CA LEU A 110 -14.18 -4.22 -2.24
C LEU A 110 -15.70 -4.00 -2.34
N PRO A 111 -16.53 -4.30 -1.33
CA PRO A 111 -17.96 -4.04 -1.41
C PRO A 111 -18.32 -2.54 -1.50
N ILE A 112 -17.49 -1.66 -0.94
CA ILE A 112 -17.68 -0.20 -1.06
C ILE A 112 -17.40 0.25 -2.49
N ILE A 113 -16.32 -0.23 -3.08
CA ILE A 113 -15.95 0.06 -4.48
C ILE A 113 -17.03 -0.49 -5.42
N ASP A 114 -17.49 -1.72 -5.19
CA ASP A 114 -18.52 -2.35 -6.01
C ASP A 114 -19.83 -1.56 -6.00
N ALA A 115 -20.29 -1.18 -4.81
CA ALA A 115 -21.53 -0.39 -4.66
C ALA A 115 -21.44 1.00 -5.30
N ALA A 116 -20.27 1.66 -5.28
CA ALA A 116 -20.10 3.02 -5.75
C ALA A 116 -19.77 3.11 -7.25
N ILE A 117 -18.99 2.17 -7.76
CA ILE A 117 -18.39 2.23 -9.10
C ILE A 117 -18.69 0.97 -9.91
N GLY A 118 -18.79 -0.20 -9.24
CA GLY A 118 -18.77 -1.53 -9.83
C GLY A 118 -17.36 -2.06 -10.04
N LEU A 119 -17.00 -3.20 -9.46
CA LEU A 119 -15.66 -3.79 -9.59
C LEU A 119 -15.28 -4.06 -11.04
N GLY A 120 -16.26 -4.45 -11.87
CA GLY A 120 -16.04 -4.70 -13.29
C GLY A 120 -15.67 -3.46 -14.12
N ASN A 121 -15.86 -2.26 -13.58
CA ASN A 121 -15.49 -0.98 -14.22
C ASN A 121 -14.08 -0.52 -13.85
N ILE A 122 -13.37 -1.27 -13.00
CA ILE A 122 -12.00 -0.97 -12.56
C ILE A 122 -11.05 -1.97 -13.22
N GLY A 123 -10.27 -1.52 -14.17
CA GLY A 123 -9.25 -2.32 -14.86
C GLY A 123 -7.87 -2.21 -14.19
N SER A 124 -7.60 -1.11 -13.49
CA SER A 124 -6.27 -0.82 -12.94
C SER A 124 -6.32 -0.06 -11.61
N VAL A 125 -5.39 -0.39 -10.72
CA VAL A 125 -5.27 0.17 -9.37
C VAL A 125 -3.83 0.56 -9.07
N ILE A 126 -3.62 1.76 -8.53
CA ILE A 126 -2.36 2.16 -7.90
C ILE A 126 -2.46 1.89 -6.41
N CYS A 127 -1.61 1.03 -5.87
CA CYS A 127 -1.45 0.81 -4.43
C CYS A 127 -0.51 1.89 -3.86
N LEU A 128 -0.97 2.67 -2.89
CA LEU A 128 -0.18 3.69 -2.20
C LEU A 128 0.04 3.30 -0.75
N GLY A 129 1.30 3.13 -0.36
CA GLY A 129 1.65 2.72 1.00
C GLY A 129 3.09 2.99 1.40
N ASN A 130 3.54 2.42 2.52
CA ASN A 130 4.90 2.62 3.05
C ASN A 130 5.92 1.76 2.29
N THR A 131 7.14 2.27 2.12
CA THR A 131 8.23 1.57 1.43
C THR A 131 8.57 0.23 2.07
N TRP A 132 8.57 0.11 3.38
CA TRP A 132 8.89 -1.17 4.04
C TRP A 132 7.83 -2.26 3.84
N THR A 133 6.58 -1.92 3.53
CA THR A 133 5.52 -2.88 3.20
C THR A 133 5.50 -3.23 1.70
N ALA A 134 5.87 -2.26 0.86
CA ALA A 134 6.12 -2.39 -0.59
C ALA A 134 5.24 -3.45 -1.31
N ARG A 135 5.87 -4.51 -1.84
CA ARG A 135 5.22 -5.57 -2.61
C ARG A 135 4.06 -6.26 -1.87
N ARG A 136 4.04 -6.26 -0.54
CA ARG A 136 2.95 -6.91 0.21
C ARG A 136 1.58 -6.27 -0.05
N TYR A 137 1.52 -4.96 -0.36
CA TYR A 137 0.27 -4.31 -0.73
C TYR A 137 -0.38 -4.92 -1.98
N PRO A 138 0.30 -4.94 -3.14
CA PRO A 138 -0.27 -5.56 -4.33
C PRO A 138 -0.45 -7.07 -4.20
N MET A 139 0.36 -7.79 -3.39
CA MET A 139 0.14 -9.20 -3.09
C MET A 139 -1.16 -9.44 -2.31
N THR A 140 -1.48 -8.57 -1.34
CA THR A 140 -2.75 -8.62 -0.61
C THR A 140 -3.92 -8.31 -1.56
N LEU A 141 -3.78 -7.28 -2.38
CA LEU A 141 -4.82 -6.94 -3.35
C LEU A 141 -5.02 -8.08 -4.37
N HIS A 142 -3.93 -8.71 -4.83
CA HIS A 142 -3.99 -9.82 -5.80
C HIS A 142 -4.69 -11.07 -5.21
N ARG A 143 -4.58 -11.29 -3.91
CA ARG A 143 -5.29 -12.38 -3.24
C ARG A 143 -6.81 -12.26 -3.32
N HIS A 144 -7.33 -11.04 -3.24
CA HIS A 144 -8.76 -10.76 -3.14
C HIS A 144 -9.37 -10.16 -4.42
N TRP A 145 -8.51 -9.63 -5.30
CA TRP A 145 -8.91 -9.02 -6.57
C TRP A 145 -7.84 -9.27 -7.63
N PRO A 146 -7.70 -10.53 -8.09
CA PRO A 146 -6.62 -10.92 -9.01
C PRO A 146 -6.74 -10.29 -10.40
N GLU A 147 -7.96 -9.98 -10.86
CA GLU A 147 -8.23 -9.54 -12.23
C GLU A 147 -7.73 -8.13 -12.53
N VAL A 148 -7.72 -7.25 -11.52
CA VAL A 148 -7.31 -5.86 -11.70
C VAL A 148 -5.80 -5.76 -11.89
N GLU A 149 -5.35 -4.90 -12.80
CA GLU A 149 -3.93 -4.56 -12.93
C GLU A 149 -3.49 -3.74 -11.72
N LYS A 150 -2.29 -4.00 -11.21
CA LYS A 150 -1.77 -3.35 -10.01
C LYS A 150 -0.47 -2.63 -10.30
N MET A 151 -0.39 -1.38 -9.87
CA MET A 151 0.81 -0.57 -9.80
C MET A 151 1.11 -0.23 -8.34
N LEU A 152 2.36 0.04 -8.02
CA LEU A 152 2.81 0.32 -6.67
C LEU A 152 3.52 1.66 -6.59
N VAL A 153 3.08 2.50 -5.67
CA VAL A 153 3.75 3.73 -5.23
C VAL A 153 4.01 3.62 -3.74
N THR A 154 5.23 3.90 -3.32
CA THR A 154 5.61 3.85 -1.91
C THR A 154 6.11 5.19 -1.40
N ILE A 155 5.87 5.44 -0.10
CA ILE A 155 6.31 6.64 0.61
C ILE A 155 7.57 6.33 1.38
N ASP A 156 8.63 7.07 1.09
CA ASP A 156 9.88 7.01 1.84
C ASP A 156 9.79 7.88 3.09
N SER A 157 9.74 7.22 4.26
CA SER A 157 9.59 7.85 5.57
C SER A 157 10.93 8.14 6.25
N PHE A 158 12.01 7.56 5.75
CA PHE A 158 13.35 7.67 6.31
C PHE A 158 14.19 8.72 5.56
N LYS A 159 15.18 9.30 6.26
CA LYS A 159 16.19 10.14 5.63
C LYS A 159 17.22 9.33 4.86
N THR A 160 17.42 8.08 5.30
CA THR A 160 18.31 7.12 4.64
C THR A 160 17.71 6.75 3.28
N PRO A 161 18.46 6.85 2.19
CA PRO A 161 18.00 6.47 0.86
C PRO A 161 17.49 5.02 0.85
N ARG A 162 16.41 4.76 0.13
CA ARG A 162 15.77 3.43 0.00
C ARG A 162 16.78 2.31 -0.32
N ALA A 163 17.75 2.55 -1.20
CA ALA A 163 18.77 1.57 -1.56
C ALA A 163 19.71 1.19 -0.38
N LEU A 164 19.79 2.04 0.64
CA LEU A 164 20.63 1.87 1.82
C LEU A 164 19.84 1.55 3.08
N TRP A 165 18.60 1.06 2.94
CA TRP A 165 17.68 0.76 4.04
C TRP A 165 18.32 -0.06 5.16
N HIS A 166 19.21 -0.99 4.80
CA HIS A 166 19.91 -1.91 5.71
C HIS A 166 20.96 -1.21 6.60
N THR A 167 21.32 0.03 6.30
CA THR A 167 22.28 0.82 7.10
C THR A 167 21.62 1.66 8.20
N ASP A 168 20.29 1.78 8.18
CA ASP A 168 19.50 2.45 9.20
C ASP A 168 18.78 1.40 10.05
N ALA A 169 18.99 1.44 11.37
CA ALA A 169 18.52 0.41 12.28
C ALA A 169 17.00 0.27 12.30
N GLU A 170 16.26 1.39 12.30
CA GLU A 170 14.80 1.37 12.35
C GLU A 170 14.21 0.99 10.99
N PHE A 171 14.76 1.50 9.90
CA PHE A 171 14.33 1.12 8.56
C PHE A 171 14.58 -0.36 8.30
N SER A 172 15.77 -0.86 8.66
CA SER A 172 16.14 -2.28 8.57
C SER A 172 15.17 -3.15 9.37
N ARG A 173 14.88 -2.79 10.62
CA ARG A 173 13.95 -3.50 11.48
C ARG A 173 12.56 -3.61 10.84
N ARG A 174 12.02 -2.52 10.31
CA ARG A 174 10.70 -2.51 9.64
C ARG A 174 10.70 -3.33 8.35
N MET A 175 11.74 -3.17 7.55
CA MET A 175 11.89 -3.91 6.29
C MET A 175 11.91 -5.42 6.52
N ILE A 176 12.75 -5.87 7.46
CA ILE A 176 12.87 -7.29 7.81
C ILE A 176 11.56 -7.82 8.40
N ALA A 177 10.90 -7.04 9.28
CA ALA A 177 9.62 -7.43 9.85
C ALA A 177 8.52 -7.64 8.79
N GLU A 178 8.51 -6.87 7.71
CA GLU A 178 7.57 -7.06 6.61
C GLU A 178 8.00 -8.17 5.65
N TRP A 179 9.29 -8.30 5.37
CA TRP A 179 9.86 -9.39 4.57
C TRP A 179 9.57 -10.75 5.19
N ASP A 180 9.80 -10.91 6.50
CA ASP A 180 9.55 -12.15 7.24
C ASP A 180 8.08 -12.58 7.25
N LYS A 181 7.14 -11.68 6.97
CA LYS A 181 5.71 -12.01 6.84
C LYS A 181 5.35 -12.65 5.50
N ILE A 182 6.15 -12.45 4.45
CA ILE A 182 5.76 -12.84 3.08
C ILE A 182 5.47 -14.34 3.00
N GLU A 183 6.40 -15.21 3.34
CA GLU A 183 6.20 -16.65 3.21
C GLU A 183 5.14 -17.22 4.17
N PRO A 184 5.09 -16.87 5.48
CA PRO A 184 3.99 -17.27 6.34
C PRO A 184 2.61 -16.82 5.86
N TYR A 185 2.50 -15.60 5.32
CA TYR A 185 1.23 -15.06 4.82
C TYR A 185 0.79 -15.72 3.51
N LYS A 186 1.73 -16.08 2.64
CA LYS A 186 1.44 -16.90 1.45
C LYS A 186 0.95 -18.29 1.87
N ALA A 187 1.66 -18.94 2.78
CA ALA A 187 1.31 -20.28 3.27
C ALA A 187 -0.08 -20.32 3.95
N SER A 188 -0.46 -19.27 4.66
CA SER A 188 -1.79 -19.13 5.28
C SER A 188 -2.89 -18.65 4.33
N GLY A 189 -2.55 -18.29 3.08
CA GLY A 189 -3.49 -17.75 2.11
C GLY A 189 -3.94 -16.31 2.40
N PHE A 190 -3.22 -15.57 3.24
CA PHE A 190 -3.49 -14.17 3.56
C PHE A 190 -3.10 -13.23 2.43
N ILE A 191 -2.04 -13.59 1.68
CA ILE A 191 -1.59 -12.92 0.45
C ILE A 191 -1.39 -13.95 -0.65
N ALA A 192 -1.36 -13.50 -1.91
CA ALA A 192 -1.01 -14.33 -3.06
C ALA A 192 0.22 -13.78 -3.78
N GLU A 193 0.97 -14.66 -4.46
CA GLU A 193 2.07 -14.24 -5.32
C GLU A 193 1.54 -13.31 -6.39
N TRP A 194 2.16 -12.13 -6.51
CA TRP A 194 1.81 -11.16 -7.53
C TRP A 194 2.89 -11.13 -8.60
N PRO A 195 2.53 -11.48 -9.87
CA PRO A 195 3.48 -11.43 -10.97
C PRO A 195 3.85 -9.98 -11.28
N VAL A 196 5.09 -9.61 -10.97
CA VAL A 196 5.65 -8.30 -11.30
C VAL A 196 6.06 -8.33 -12.77
N GLY A 197 5.43 -7.50 -13.59
CA GLY A 197 5.94 -7.22 -14.94
C GLY A 197 5.54 -8.16 -16.06
N GLU A 198 4.62 -9.10 -15.86
CA GLU A 198 3.94 -9.72 -17.00
C GLU A 198 2.90 -8.71 -17.55
N ALA A 199 3.34 -7.90 -18.52
CA ALA A 199 2.40 -7.23 -19.39
C ALA A 199 1.51 -8.32 -20.02
N ARG A 200 0.22 -8.35 -19.66
CA ARG A 200 -0.74 -9.15 -20.39
C ARG A 200 -0.82 -8.52 -21.78
N ASP A 201 -0.22 -9.16 -22.77
CA ASP A 201 -0.51 -8.89 -24.17
C ASP A 201 -2.02 -9.05 -24.36
N ARG A 202 -2.71 -7.94 -24.59
CA ARG A 202 -4.11 -7.89 -25.02
C ARG A 202 -4.18 -7.50 -26.47
#